data_f7d43c8cfc008615422bb058618f119b
#
_entry.id   f7d43c8cfc008615422bb058618f119b
#
_cell.length_a   1.000
_cell.length_b   1.000
_cell.length_c   1.000
_cell.angle_alpha   90.00
_cell.angle_beta   90.00
_cell.angle_gamma   90.00
#
_symmetry.space_group_name_H-M   'P 1'
#
loop_
_entity.id
_entity.type
_entity.pdbx_description
1 polymer ?
#
loop_
_entity_poly.entity_id
_entity_poly.type
_entity_poly.pdbx_seq_one_letter_code
_entity_poly.pdbx_strand_id
1 'polypeptide(L)'
;MSSGPRVVDNLEIAQRYISEAAEAGAVVVALPENFSLMAKNQSDRLAAARVENEIHTFLSEAAREHRLVLIGGSVPLPATAGRVTNTCLVYGRDGECLARYDKMHLFDVELKDGESYAESRYIEPGDKLAIVNAIGTRIGLTVCYDLRFPEVYRELVRQGAELLTVPSAFAISTGRIHWEVLLRARAIENLCWVIAPAQTGDHPDRSTWGHSLIISPWGEVIAEKPSGTGPIFAEANLMELRELRSRFPSLEHRRL
;
A
#
# COMPACT_ATOMS: atom_id res chain seq x y z
N MET A 1 10.99 2.78 -0.33
CA MET A 1 11.70 3.02 0.95
C MET A 1 12.51 1.79 1.34
N SER A 2 13.46 1.95 2.29
CA SER A 2 14.09 0.84 3.00
C SER A 2 13.99 1.15 4.49
N SER A 3 12.90 0.74 5.11
CA SER A 3 12.62 1.04 6.51
C SER A 3 13.44 0.16 7.44
N GLY A 4 13.88 0.74 8.55
CA GLY A 4 14.67 0.07 9.58
C GLY A 4 13.86 -0.24 10.85
N PRO A 5 14.55 -0.63 11.94
CA PRO A 5 13.93 -1.00 13.21
C PRO A 5 13.59 0.21 14.12
N ARG A 6 13.82 1.43 13.70
CA ARG A 6 13.55 2.63 14.49
C ARG A 6 12.49 3.50 13.82
N VAL A 7 11.37 3.73 14.52
CA VAL A 7 10.25 4.53 14.01
C VAL A 7 10.72 5.95 13.60
N VAL A 8 11.43 6.63 14.47
CA VAL A 8 11.90 8.01 14.22
C VAL A 8 12.66 8.14 12.89
N ASP A 9 13.64 7.27 12.64
CA ASP A 9 14.45 7.32 11.41
C ASP A 9 13.58 7.10 10.15
N ASN A 10 12.58 6.21 10.27
CA ASN A 10 11.67 5.91 9.16
C ASN A 10 10.71 7.06 8.87
N LEU A 11 10.24 7.77 9.91
CA LEU A 11 9.41 8.97 9.73
C LEU A 11 10.19 10.09 9.06
N GLU A 12 11.47 10.30 9.43
CA GLU A 12 12.35 11.28 8.77
C GLU A 12 12.55 10.96 7.27
N ILE A 13 12.77 9.68 6.95
CA ILE A 13 12.89 9.24 5.54
C ILE A 13 11.57 9.44 4.79
N ALA A 14 10.44 9.09 5.41
CA ALA A 14 9.12 9.28 4.82
C ALA A 14 8.82 10.76 4.58
N GLN A 15 9.11 11.65 5.55
CA GLN A 15 8.93 13.09 5.40
C GLN A 15 9.69 13.62 4.19
N ARG A 16 10.96 13.24 4.05
CA ARG A 16 11.77 13.68 2.90
C ARG A 16 11.14 13.25 1.56
N TYR A 17 10.65 12.01 1.44
CA TYR A 17 10.04 11.53 0.19
C TYR A 17 8.66 12.12 -0.06
N ILE A 18 7.89 12.41 0.99
CA ILE A 18 6.61 13.13 0.87
C ILE A 18 6.87 14.55 0.37
N SER A 19 7.85 15.26 0.94
CA SER A 19 8.23 16.61 0.51
C SER A 19 8.72 16.63 -0.94
N GLU A 20 9.60 15.69 -1.32
CA GLU A 20 10.06 15.55 -2.72
C GLU A 20 8.89 15.30 -3.67
N ALA A 21 7.92 14.48 -3.28
CA ALA A 21 6.73 14.21 -4.08
C ALA A 21 5.83 15.45 -4.21
N ALA A 22 5.64 16.19 -3.13
CA ALA A 22 4.86 17.43 -3.11
C ALA A 22 5.49 18.52 -4.00
N GLU A 23 6.81 18.69 -3.92
CA GLU A 23 7.58 19.63 -4.77
C GLU A 23 7.46 19.27 -6.26
N ALA A 24 7.36 17.97 -6.58
CA ALA A 24 7.10 17.49 -7.93
C ALA A 24 5.63 17.64 -8.38
N GLY A 25 4.75 18.17 -7.52
CA GLY A 25 3.33 18.43 -7.83
C GLY A 25 2.40 17.25 -7.59
N ALA A 26 2.82 16.23 -6.84
CA ALA A 26 1.96 15.10 -6.50
C ALA A 26 0.76 15.54 -5.65
N VAL A 27 -0.44 15.11 -6.01
CA VAL A 27 -1.68 15.34 -5.25
C VAL A 27 -2.09 14.12 -4.41
N VAL A 28 -1.50 12.96 -4.71
CA VAL A 28 -1.62 11.71 -3.95
C VAL A 28 -0.22 11.15 -3.75
N VAL A 29 0.09 10.77 -2.52
CA VAL A 29 1.33 10.07 -2.17
C VAL A 29 0.97 8.78 -1.46
N ALA A 30 1.64 7.68 -1.80
CA ALA A 30 1.48 6.40 -1.12
C ALA A 30 2.82 5.90 -0.58
N LEU A 31 2.85 5.57 0.70
CA LEU A 31 3.98 4.95 1.39
C LEU A 31 3.88 3.41 1.34
N PRO A 32 4.98 2.67 1.46
CA PRO A 32 4.95 1.21 1.41
C PRO A 32 4.43 0.56 2.70
N GLU A 33 4.16 -0.74 2.66
CA GLU A 33 3.87 -1.54 3.84
C GLU A 33 5.00 -1.44 4.87
N ASN A 34 4.65 -1.39 6.17
CA ASN A 34 5.60 -1.28 7.26
C ASN A 34 6.53 -0.05 7.15
N PHE A 35 6.05 1.06 6.56
CA PHE A 35 6.89 2.24 6.33
C PHE A 35 7.46 2.79 7.63
N SER A 36 6.70 2.73 8.74
CA SER A 36 7.11 3.25 10.03
C SER A 36 8.06 2.31 10.78
N LEU A 37 8.03 0.99 10.48
CA LEU A 37 8.83 0.01 11.20
C LEU A 37 8.97 -1.30 10.41
N MET A 38 10.21 -1.70 10.10
CA MET A 38 10.55 -3.07 9.77
C MET A 38 11.06 -3.75 11.04
N ALA A 39 10.12 -4.43 11.74
CA ALA A 39 10.34 -5.01 13.06
C ALA A 39 11.20 -6.27 12.99
N LYS A 40 12.11 -6.46 13.96
CA LYS A 40 12.86 -7.73 14.14
C LYS A 40 12.02 -8.82 14.79
N ASN A 41 11.09 -8.42 15.65
CA ASN A 41 10.32 -9.35 16.51
C ASN A 41 9.00 -8.71 16.95
N GLN A 42 8.19 -9.46 17.74
CA GLN A 42 6.91 -8.98 18.24
C GLN A 42 7.03 -7.82 19.24
N SER A 43 8.07 -7.80 20.09
CA SER A 43 8.23 -6.71 21.06
C SER A 43 8.45 -5.36 20.37
N ASP A 44 9.14 -5.34 19.23
CA ASP A 44 9.32 -4.12 18.42
C ASP A 44 7.97 -3.64 17.86
N ARG A 45 7.13 -4.55 17.35
CA ARG A 45 5.78 -4.20 16.85
C ARG A 45 4.91 -3.62 17.94
N LEU A 46 4.90 -4.24 19.12
CA LEU A 46 4.14 -3.75 20.28
C LEU A 46 4.67 -2.40 20.79
N ALA A 47 5.99 -2.19 20.75
CA ALA A 47 6.58 -0.91 21.12
C ALA A 47 6.18 0.19 20.13
N ALA A 48 6.23 -0.08 18.82
CA ALA A 48 5.78 0.85 17.79
C ALA A 48 4.28 1.16 17.88
N ALA A 49 3.46 0.17 18.20
CA ALA A 49 2.03 0.38 18.41
C ALA A 49 1.72 1.30 19.60
N ARG A 50 2.61 1.40 20.61
CA ARG A 50 2.43 2.34 21.75
C ARG A 50 2.66 3.80 21.37
N VAL A 51 3.37 4.06 20.29
CA VAL A 51 3.61 5.42 19.74
C VAL A 51 2.71 5.71 18.54
N GLU A 52 1.56 5.05 18.46
CA GLU A 52 0.59 5.25 17.36
C GLU A 52 0.20 6.71 17.18
N ASN A 53 0.05 7.46 18.29
CA ASN A 53 -0.30 8.89 18.24
C ASN A 53 0.77 9.72 17.51
N GLU A 54 2.04 9.38 17.65
CA GLU A 54 3.14 10.06 16.94
C GLU A 54 3.04 9.78 15.43
N ILE A 55 2.72 8.53 15.05
CA ILE A 55 2.55 8.13 13.65
C ILE A 55 1.30 8.80 13.05
N HIS A 56 0.19 8.82 13.78
CA HIS A 56 -1.03 9.53 13.39
C HIS A 56 -0.78 11.02 13.19
N THR A 57 -0.10 11.67 14.14
CA THR A 57 0.27 13.08 14.07
C THR A 57 1.13 13.34 12.85
N PHE A 58 2.19 12.54 12.64
CA PHE A 58 3.07 12.65 11.49
C PHE A 58 2.30 12.59 10.16
N LEU A 59 1.46 11.58 9.96
CA LEU A 59 0.69 11.41 8.72
C LEU A 59 -0.30 12.56 8.49
N SER A 60 -0.99 13.00 9.57
CA SER A 60 -1.92 14.12 9.53
C SER A 60 -1.22 15.44 9.17
N GLU A 61 -0.11 15.74 9.83
CA GLU A 61 0.65 16.95 9.60
C GLU A 61 1.28 16.99 8.21
N ALA A 62 1.88 15.90 7.76
CA ALA A 62 2.46 15.80 6.42
C ALA A 62 1.41 15.99 5.33
N ALA A 63 0.23 15.36 5.46
CA ALA A 63 -0.87 15.53 4.51
C ALA A 63 -1.36 16.99 4.45
N ARG A 64 -1.52 17.63 5.61
CA ARG A 64 -1.97 19.03 5.74
C ARG A 64 -0.93 20.03 5.23
N GLU A 65 0.33 19.88 5.64
CA GLU A 65 1.43 20.75 5.24
C GLU A 65 1.57 20.84 3.72
N HIS A 66 1.53 19.68 3.07
CA HIS A 66 1.71 19.57 1.63
C HIS A 66 0.38 19.60 0.84
N ARG A 67 -0.77 19.70 1.51
CA ARG A 67 -2.12 19.72 0.91
C ARG A 67 -2.35 18.57 -0.09
N LEU A 68 -1.93 17.36 0.26
CA LEU A 68 -2.07 16.16 -0.56
C LEU A 68 -2.88 15.07 0.16
N VAL A 69 -3.36 14.10 -0.59
CA VAL A 69 -3.91 12.86 -0.02
C VAL A 69 -2.75 11.91 0.25
N LEU A 70 -2.57 11.54 1.53
CA LEU A 70 -1.50 10.66 1.97
C LEU A 70 -2.05 9.27 2.31
N ILE A 71 -1.69 8.29 1.51
CA ILE A 71 -1.92 6.88 1.79
C ILE A 71 -0.72 6.39 2.60
N GLY A 72 -0.92 6.22 3.91
CA GLY A 72 0.13 6.00 4.90
C GLY A 72 0.70 4.58 4.90
N GLY A 73 0.78 3.93 3.73
CA GLY A 73 1.36 2.59 3.62
C GLY A 73 0.74 1.60 4.58
N SER A 74 1.52 1.10 5.54
CA SER A 74 0.93 0.47 6.71
C SER A 74 1.79 0.61 7.96
N VAL A 75 1.12 0.52 9.10
CA VAL A 75 1.70 0.69 10.45
C VAL A 75 1.11 -0.34 11.42
N PRO A 76 1.87 -0.75 12.46
CA PRO A 76 1.30 -1.57 13.52
C PRO A 76 0.43 -0.71 14.45
N LEU A 77 -0.83 -1.07 14.62
CA LEU A 77 -1.71 -0.46 15.62
C LEU A 77 -2.11 -1.49 16.69
N PRO A 78 -2.45 -1.06 17.93
CA PRO A 78 -2.85 -1.97 19.00
C PRO A 78 -4.06 -2.82 18.61
N ALA A 79 -4.02 -4.11 18.95
CA ALA A 79 -5.10 -5.07 18.80
C ALA A 79 -5.28 -5.90 20.07
N THR A 80 -6.11 -6.93 20.02
CA THR A 80 -6.40 -7.79 21.17
C THR A 80 -5.25 -8.74 21.51
N ALA A 81 -5.21 -9.21 22.76
CA ALA A 81 -4.34 -10.30 23.22
C ALA A 81 -2.84 -10.14 22.91
N GLY A 82 -2.30 -8.91 22.97
CA GLY A 82 -0.87 -8.66 22.74
C GLY A 82 -0.44 -8.80 21.27
N ARG A 83 -1.40 -8.73 20.33
CA ARG A 83 -1.18 -8.62 18.88
C ARG A 83 -1.31 -7.17 18.42
N VAL A 84 -0.98 -6.93 17.17
CA VAL A 84 -1.20 -5.65 16.48
C VAL A 84 -1.97 -5.91 15.19
N THR A 85 -2.62 -4.89 14.63
CA THR A 85 -3.08 -4.91 13.24
C THR A 85 -1.97 -4.39 12.32
N ASN A 86 -2.00 -4.77 11.05
CA ASN A 86 -1.19 -4.16 9.99
C ASN A 86 -2.11 -3.21 9.21
N THR A 87 -2.05 -1.92 9.54
CA THR A 87 -3.11 -0.95 9.22
C THR A 87 -2.64 0.10 8.23
N CYS A 88 -3.37 0.26 7.13
CA CYS A 88 -3.25 1.41 6.24
C CYS A 88 -4.21 2.52 6.69
N LEU A 89 -3.65 3.71 6.87
CA LEU A 89 -4.39 4.92 7.19
C LEU A 89 -4.32 5.88 6.00
N VAL A 90 -5.41 6.57 5.69
CA VAL A 90 -5.44 7.59 4.65
C VAL A 90 -5.80 8.94 5.26
N TYR A 91 -5.00 9.94 4.97
CA TYR A 91 -5.21 11.31 5.40
C TYR A 91 -5.50 12.23 4.22
N GLY A 92 -6.46 13.12 4.41
CA GLY A 92 -6.86 14.13 3.44
C GLY A 92 -6.01 15.39 3.52
N ARG A 93 -6.29 16.32 2.61
CA ARG A 93 -5.54 17.58 2.43
C ARG A 93 -5.54 18.51 3.65
N ASP A 94 -6.52 18.35 4.52
CA ASP A 94 -6.66 19.14 5.75
C ASP A 94 -6.15 18.40 6.99
N GLY A 95 -5.54 17.21 6.77
CA GLY A 95 -4.97 16.37 7.84
C GLY A 95 -5.99 15.49 8.56
N GLU A 96 -7.23 15.42 8.08
CA GLU A 96 -8.25 14.53 8.62
C GLU A 96 -8.01 13.07 8.19
N CYS A 97 -8.26 12.12 9.10
CA CYS A 97 -8.22 10.70 8.77
C CYS A 97 -9.48 10.30 7.98
N LEU A 98 -9.30 10.03 6.68
CA LEU A 98 -10.38 9.70 5.75
C LEU A 98 -10.78 8.23 5.79
N ALA A 99 -9.82 7.34 6.04
CA ALA A 99 -10.06 5.89 6.03
C ALA A 99 -9.01 5.14 6.84
N ARG A 100 -9.43 3.97 7.35
CA ARG A 100 -8.60 2.94 7.95
C ARG A 100 -8.89 1.61 7.25
N TYR A 101 -7.84 0.87 6.91
CA TYR A 101 -7.91 -0.49 6.40
C TYR A 101 -6.96 -1.38 7.18
N ASP A 102 -7.47 -2.38 7.85
CA ASP A 102 -6.68 -3.42 8.50
C ASP A 102 -6.50 -4.58 7.51
N LYS A 103 -5.26 -4.98 7.26
CA LYS A 103 -4.90 -6.04 6.31
C LYS A 103 -5.69 -7.32 6.58
N MET A 104 -6.43 -7.79 5.58
CA MET A 104 -7.32 -8.96 5.72
C MET A 104 -6.55 -10.27 5.59
N HIS A 105 -5.64 -10.37 4.62
CA HIS A 105 -4.92 -11.61 4.33
C HIS A 105 -3.51 -11.56 4.87
N LEU A 106 -3.21 -12.48 5.79
CA LEU A 106 -1.93 -12.55 6.48
C LEU A 106 -1.00 -13.55 5.79
N PHE A 107 0.28 -13.20 5.73
CA PHE A 107 1.30 -13.96 5.01
C PHE A 107 1.82 -15.12 5.84
N ASP A 108 1.07 -16.23 5.85
CA ASP A 108 1.43 -17.50 6.50
C ASP A 108 1.78 -18.49 5.39
N VAL A 109 3.09 -18.65 5.10
CA VAL A 109 3.56 -19.48 4.00
C VAL A 109 4.89 -20.15 4.32
N GLU A 110 5.11 -21.31 3.72
CA GLU A 110 6.41 -21.97 3.61
C GLU A 110 6.86 -21.95 2.16
N LEU A 111 8.04 -21.40 1.91
CA LEU A 111 8.60 -21.26 0.57
C LEU A 111 9.61 -22.39 0.29
N LYS A 112 9.86 -22.68 -1.00
CA LYS A 112 10.69 -23.81 -1.45
C LYS A 112 12.15 -23.72 -1.00
N ASP A 113 12.64 -22.51 -0.74
CA ASP A 113 14.01 -22.20 -0.30
C ASP A 113 14.18 -22.28 1.23
N GLY A 114 13.13 -22.70 1.95
CA GLY A 114 13.13 -22.85 3.40
C GLY A 114 12.74 -21.60 4.17
N GLU A 115 12.44 -20.49 3.48
CA GLU A 115 11.84 -19.32 4.12
C GLU A 115 10.44 -19.65 4.63
N SER A 116 10.14 -19.31 5.88
CA SER A 116 8.83 -19.52 6.51
C SER A 116 8.35 -18.24 7.14
N TYR A 117 7.10 -17.90 6.88
CA TYR A 117 6.42 -16.73 7.41
C TYR A 117 5.15 -17.15 8.14
N ALA A 118 4.89 -16.57 9.30
CA ALA A 118 3.70 -16.82 10.11
C ALA A 118 3.20 -15.48 10.69
N GLU A 119 2.69 -14.61 9.81
CA GLU A 119 2.24 -13.26 10.15
C GLU A 119 1.10 -13.30 11.18
N SER A 120 0.20 -14.29 11.09
CA SER A 120 -0.95 -14.44 11.99
C SER A 120 -0.58 -14.68 13.47
N ARG A 121 0.66 -15.09 13.76
CA ARG A 121 1.14 -15.18 15.14
C ARG A 121 1.17 -13.84 15.86
N TYR A 122 1.32 -12.76 15.11
CA TYR A 122 1.61 -11.43 15.65
C TYR A 122 0.58 -10.38 15.21
N ILE A 123 -0.05 -10.62 14.07
CA ILE A 123 -0.99 -9.69 13.45
C ILE A 123 -2.41 -10.23 13.59
N GLU A 124 -3.34 -9.37 13.93
CA GLU A 124 -4.77 -9.64 13.90
C GLU A 124 -5.32 -9.24 12.52
N PRO A 125 -6.02 -10.15 11.80
CA PRO A 125 -6.55 -9.82 10.48
C PRO A 125 -7.72 -8.84 10.57
N GLY A 126 -7.84 -7.97 9.57
CA GLY A 126 -9.05 -7.21 9.34
C GLY A 126 -10.17 -8.06 8.73
N ASP A 127 -11.38 -7.52 8.74
CA ASP A 127 -12.59 -8.18 8.24
C ASP A 127 -13.41 -7.29 7.28
N LYS A 128 -12.92 -6.08 6.97
CA LYS A 128 -13.65 -5.07 6.19
C LYS A 128 -12.82 -4.52 5.06
N LEU A 129 -13.44 -4.39 3.90
CA LEU A 129 -12.89 -3.61 2.80
C LEU A 129 -12.97 -2.12 3.11
N ALA A 130 -12.04 -1.35 2.57
CA ALA A 130 -12.04 0.10 2.71
C ALA A 130 -11.87 0.80 1.37
N ILE A 131 -12.72 1.80 1.15
CA ILE A 131 -12.66 2.73 0.01
C ILE A 131 -12.69 4.14 0.55
N VAL A 132 -11.86 4.99 0.00
CA VAL A 132 -11.86 6.42 0.30
C VAL A 132 -12.23 7.25 -0.94
N ASN A 133 -13.08 8.25 -0.75
CA ASN A 133 -13.38 9.24 -1.78
C ASN A 133 -12.42 10.42 -1.61
N ALA A 134 -11.54 10.62 -2.55
CA ALA A 134 -10.58 11.71 -2.51
C ALA A 134 -10.23 12.17 -3.94
N ILE A 135 -9.89 13.43 -4.10
CA ILE A 135 -9.43 14.01 -5.39
C ILE A 135 -10.33 13.69 -6.62
N GLY A 136 -11.64 13.54 -6.38
CA GLY A 136 -12.61 13.24 -7.47
C GLY A 136 -12.62 11.78 -7.94
N THR A 137 -12.01 10.87 -7.18
CA THR A 137 -11.97 9.43 -7.48
C THR A 137 -12.23 8.57 -6.22
N ARG A 138 -12.47 7.29 -6.41
CA ARG A 138 -12.56 6.28 -5.35
C ARG A 138 -11.31 5.44 -5.34
N ILE A 139 -10.64 5.40 -4.18
CA ILE A 139 -9.39 4.67 -3.97
C ILE A 139 -9.70 3.43 -3.13
N GLY A 140 -9.48 2.25 -3.67
CA GLY A 140 -9.59 0.97 -2.95
C GLY A 140 -8.27 0.66 -2.24
N LEU A 141 -8.37 0.29 -0.95
CA LEU A 141 -7.21 0.03 -0.10
C LEU A 141 -6.96 -1.47 0.02
N THR A 142 -5.72 -1.89 -0.20
CA THR A 142 -5.21 -3.24 0.06
C THR A 142 -3.79 -3.15 0.62
N VAL A 143 -3.26 -4.26 1.17
CA VAL A 143 -1.87 -4.33 1.65
C VAL A 143 -1.25 -5.67 1.25
N CYS A 144 -0.18 -5.62 0.45
CA CYS A 144 0.77 -6.69 0.18
C CYS A 144 0.14 -8.05 -0.22
N TYR A 145 -0.03 -8.96 0.73
CA TYR A 145 -0.53 -10.32 0.49
C TYR A 145 -1.95 -10.34 -0.06
N ASP A 146 -2.76 -9.29 0.18
CA ASP A 146 -4.06 -9.11 -0.44
C ASP A 146 -3.99 -9.18 -1.98
N LEU A 147 -2.83 -8.85 -2.56
CA LEU A 147 -2.57 -8.94 -4.00
C LEU A 147 -2.90 -10.32 -4.60
N ARG A 148 -2.84 -11.39 -3.80
CA ARG A 148 -3.11 -12.75 -4.26
C ARG A 148 -4.58 -13.11 -4.34
N PHE A 149 -5.45 -12.28 -3.79
CA PHE A 149 -6.88 -12.53 -3.66
C PHE A 149 -7.69 -11.61 -4.59
N PRO A 150 -7.95 -12.03 -5.85
CA PRO A 150 -8.67 -11.21 -6.83
C PRO A 150 -10.07 -10.79 -6.37
N GLU A 151 -10.66 -11.53 -5.45
CA GLU A 151 -12.00 -11.27 -4.88
C GLU A 151 -12.05 -9.91 -4.20
N VAL A 152 -11.00 -9.53 -3.45
CA VAL A 152 -10.88 -8.22 -2.79
C VAL A 152 -10.95 -7.10 -3.81
N TYR A 153 -10.18 -7.21 -4.87
CA TYR A 153 -10.09 -6.20 -5.93
C TYR A 153 -11.41 -6.09 -6.70
N ARG A 154 -12.04 -7.23 -7.01
CA ARG A 154 -13.35 -7.25 -7.65
C ARG A 154 -14.41 -6.56 -6.82
N GLU A 155 -14.40 -6.80 -5.53
CA GLU A 155 -15.38 -6.19 -4.63
C GLU A 155 -15.13 -4.68 -4.45
N LEU A 156 -13.88 -4.24 -4.33
CA LEU A 156 -13.53 -2.82 -4.31
C LEU A 156 -14.01 -2.10 -5.58
N VAL A 157 -13.83 -2.72 -6.75
CA VAL A 157 -14.28 -2.15 -8.02
C VAL A 157 -15.80 -2.17 -8.16
N ARG A 158 -16.48 -3.21 -7.65
CA ARG A 158 -17.94 -3.24 -7.57
C ARG A 158 -18.49 -2.07 -6.75
N GLN A 159 -17.76 -1.65 -5.73
CA GLN A 159 -18.05 -0.46 -4.93
C GLN A 159 -17.57 0.85 -5.58
N GLY A 160 -17.03 0.79 -6.79
CA GLY A 160 -16.70 1.94 -7.63
C GLY A 160 -15.25 2.41 -7.55
N ALA A 161 -14.31 1.62 -7.04
CA ALA A 161 -12.90 1.98 -7.07
C ALA A 161 -12.39 2.20 -8.51
N GLU A 162 -11.65 3.26 -8.71
CA GLU A 162 -10.99 3.65 -9.96
C GLU A 162 -9.46 3.60 -9.83
N LEU A 163 -8.98 3.65 -8.58
CA LEU A 163 -7.57 3.53 -8.22
C LEU A 163 -7.46 2.49 -7.10
N LEU A 164 -6.48 1.62 -7.19
CA LEU A 164 -6.18 0.57 -6.21
C LEU A 164 -4.78 0.79 -5.65
N THR A 165 -4.63 0.65 -4.33
CA THR A 165 -3.32 0.79 -3.68
C THR A 165 -2.85 -0.53 -3.11
N VAL A 166 -1.56 -0.83 -3.28
CA VAL A 166 -0.94 -2.09 -2.86
C VAL A 166 0.40 -1.82 -2.16
N PRO A 167 0.40 -1.10 -1.02
CA PRO A 167 1.60 -0.97 -0.20
C PRO A 167 2.17 -2.33 0.17
N SER A 168 3.48 -2.56 -0.04
CA SER A 168 4.03 -3.90 0.07
C SER A 168 5.44 -3.94 0.65
N ALA A 169 5.74 -5.08 1.29
CA ALA A 169 7.08 -5.54 1.67
C ALA A 169 7.25 -6.99 1.16
N PHE A 170 7.23 -7.15 -0.15
CA PHE A 170 7.19 -8.45 -0.84
C PHE A 170 8.51 -9.20 -0.70
N ALA A 171 8.48 -10.51 -0.39
CA ALA A 171 9.67 -11.35 -0.34
C ALA A 171 10.33 -11.46 -1.72
N ILE A 172 11.67 -11.49 -1.79
CA ILE A 172 12.43 -11.54 -3.05
C ILE A 172 12.05 -12.76 -3.89
N SER A 173 11.96 -13.94 -3.27
CA SER A 173 11.68 -15.21 -3.94
C SER A 173 10.37 -15.22 -4.73
N THR A 174 9.33 -14.62 -4.16
CA THR A 174 8.02 -14.50 -4.82
C THR A 174 7.88 -13.20 -5.62
N GLY A 175 8.52 -12.12 -5.18
CA GLY A 175 8.49 -10.81 -5.85
C GLY A 175 8.99 -10.90 -7.29
N ARG A 176 10.12 -11.56 -7.47
CA ARG A 176 10.77 -11.76 -8.78
C ARG A 176 9.85 -12.38 -9.84
N ILE A 177 8.89 -13.21 -9.44
CA ILE A 177 8.04 -13.96 -10.38
C ILE A 177 6.61 -13.45 -10.39
N HIS A 178 6.08 -13.03 -9.25
CA HIS A 178 4.66 -12.76 -9.09
C HIS A 178 4.29 -11.27 -9.03
N TRP A 179 5.19 -10.39 -8.58
CA TRP A 179 4.85 -9.01 -8.23
C TRP A 179 4.25 -8.22 -9.39
N GLU A 180 5.01 -8.03 -10.46
CA GLU A 180 4.54 -7.28 -11.63
C GLU A 180 3.33 -7.95 -12.29
N VAL A 181 3.41 -9.27 -12.49
CA VAL A 181 2.34 -10.03 -13.17
C VAL A 181 1.00 -9.88 -12.45
N LEU A 182 0.99 -10.02 -11.12
CA LEU A 182 -0.24 -9.89 -10.35
C LEU A 182 -0.76 -8.44 -10.34
N LEU A 183 0.11 -7.45 -10.18
CA LEU A 183 -0.29 -6.04 -10.21
C LEU A 183 -0.90 -5.66 -11.55
N ARG A 184 -0.28 -6.07 -12.66
CA ARG A 184 -0.82 -5.86 -14.01
C ARG A 184 -2.15 -6.57 -14.20
N ALA A 185 -2.30 -7.80 -13.69
CA ALA A 185 -3.56 -8.51 -13.73
C ALA A 185 -4.66 -7.73 -12.99
N ARG A 186 -4.36 -7.20 -11.77
CA ARG A 186 -5.32 -6.38 -11.01
C ARG A 186 -5.73 -5.11 -11.77
N ALA A 187 -4.79 -4.46 -12.45
CA ALA A 187 -5.09 -3.29 -13.27
C ALA A 187 -5.99 -3.65 -14.46
N ILE A 188 -5.61 -4.66 -15.24
CA ILE A 188 -6.29 -5.06 -16.48
C ILE A 188 -7.71 -5.57 -16.21
N GLU A 189 -7.84 -6.56 -15.32
CA GLU A 189 -9.12 -7.21 -15.07
C GLU A 189 -10.16 -6.31 -14.39
N ASN A 190 -9.70 -5.24 -13.72
CA ASN A 190 -10.54 -4.29 -12.99
C ASN A 190 -10.65 -2.93 -13.68
N LEU A 191 -9.92 -2.72 -14.78
CA LEU A 191 -9.83 -1.43 -15.46
C LEU A 191 -9.60 -0.29 -14.46
N CYS A 192 -8.53 -0.40 -13.68
CA CYS A 192 -8.15 0.54 -12.61
C CYS A 192 -6.70 0.95 -12.73
N TRP A 193 -6.39 2.15 -12.27
CA TRP A 193 -5.01 2.52 -11.92
C TRP A 193 -4.55 1.70 -10.70
N VAL A 194 -3.29 1.30 -10.70
CA VAL A 194 -2.66 0.63 -9.56
C VAL A 194 -1.44 1.41 -9.12
N ILE A 195 -1.38 1.76 -7.82
CA ILE A 195 -0.21 2.36 -7.16
C ILE A 195 0.32 1.35 -6.15
N ALA A 196 1.52 0.85 -6.37
CA ALA A 196 2.13 -0.23 -5.59
C ALA A 196 3.50 0.19 -5.03
N PRO A 197 3.53 1.02 -3.97
CA PRO A 197 4.77 1.38 -3.29
C PRO A 197 5.32 0.18 -2.52
N ALA A 198 6.63 -0.07 -2.65
CA ALA A 198 7.27 -1.25 -2.08
C ALA A 198 8.50 -0.92 -1.24
N GLN A 199 8.70 -1.69 -0.16
CA GLN A 199 9.96 -1.76 0.57
C GLN A 199 11.02 -2.45 -0.28
N THR A 200 12.27 -1.98 -0.20
CA THR A 200 13.40 -2.51 -0.97
C THR A 200 14.62 -2.71 -0.10
N GLY A 201 15.42 -3.72 -0.43
CA GLY A 201 16.72 -3.98 0.20
C GLY A 201 16.65 -4.90 1.40
N ASP A 202 17.71 -4.85 2.20
CA ASP A 202 17.89 -5.70 3.36
C ASP A 202 17.33 -5.03 4.62
N HIS A 203 16.57 -5.79 5.39
CA HIS A 203 15.98 -5.40 6.65
C HIS A 203 16.45 -6.34 7.77
N PRO A 204 16.16 -6.02 9.05
CA PRO A 204 16.69 -6.80 10.17
C PRO A 204 16.37 -8.30 10.17
N ASP A 205 15.24 -8.71 9.59
CA ASP A 205 14.73 -10.08 9.58
C ASP A 205 14.56 -10.69 8.17
N ARG A 206 14.64 -9.88 7.12
CA ARG A 206 14.42 -10.33 5.73
C ARG A 206 14.89 -9.32 4.70
N SER A 207 14.95 -9.75 3.44
CA SER A 207 15.13 -8.86 2.30
C SER A 207 13.84 -8.74 1.51
N THR A 208 13.59 -7.55 0.92
CA THR A 208 12.40 -7.27 0.13
C THR A 208 12.72 -6.95 -1.33
N TRP A 209 11.77 -7.27 -2.21
CA TRP A 209 11.93 -7.20 -3.65
C TRP A 209 12.08 -5.77 -4.19
N GLY A 210 11.39 -4.79 -3.60
CA GLY A 210 11.32 -3.45 -4.16
C GLY A 210 10.39 -3.37 -5.36
N HIS A 211 10.88 -2.76 -6.45
CA HIS A 211 10.11 -2.58 -7.68
C HIS A 211 8.76 -1.89 -7.44
N SER A 212 8.77 -0.72 -6.77
CA SER A 212 7.57 0.12 -6.71
C SER A 212 7.05 0.39 -8.12
N LEU A 213 5.74 0.25 -8.34
CA LEU A 213 5.12 0.33 -9.66
C LEU A 213 3.89 1.27 -9.65
N ILE A 214 3.71 1.98 -10.76
CA ILE A 214 2.44 2.62 -11.11
C ILE A 214 2.00 2.05 -12.46
N ILE A 215 0.77 1.51 -12.52
CA ILE A 215 0.27 0.76 -13.66
C ILE A 215 -1.05 1.37 -14.14
N SER A 216 -1.17 1.54 -15.46
CA SER A 216 -2.37 2.08 -16.10
C SER A 216 -3.53 1.06 -16.07
N PRO A 217 -4.78 1.51 -16.29
CA PRO A 217 -5.92 0.60 -16.42
C PRO A 217 -5.80 -0.43 -17.56
N TRP A 218 -4.93 -0.18 -18.53
CA TRP A 218 -4.65 -1.10 -19.64
C TRP A 218 -3.52 -2.08 -19.34
N GLY A 219 -2.91 -1.99 -18.14
CA GLY A 219 -1.84 -2.88 -17.69
C GLY A 219 -0.44 -2.46 -18.11
N GLU A 220 -0.27 -1.23 -18.59
CA GLU A 220 1.04 -0.67 -18.90
C GLU A 220 1.74 -0.20 -17.63
N VAL A 221 3.00 -0.55 -17.46
CA VAL A 221 3.84 -0.02 -16.40
C VAL A 221 4.24 1.40 -16.78
N ILE A 222 3.64 2.40 -16.12
CA ILE A 222 3.89 3.82 -16.39
C ILE A 222 5.14 4.31 -15.67
N ALA A 223 5.36 3.82 -14.46
CA ALA A 223 6.57 4.13 -13.70
C ALA A 223 7.01 2.93 -12.86
N GLU A 224 8.31 2.75 -12.75
CA GLU A 224 8.95 1.69 -11.96
C GLU A 224 10.20 2.21 -11.25
N LYS A 225 10.46 1.68 -10.04
CA LYS A 225 11.72 1.83 -9.31
C LYS A 225 12.40 0.48 -9.20
N PRO A 226 13.21 0.04 -10.18
CA PRO A 226 13.78 -1.31 -10.21
C PRO A 226 14.85 -1.52 -9.14
N SER A 227 15.45 -0.45 -8.63
CA SER A 227 16.46 -0.51 -7.55
C SER A 227 16.57 0.80 -6.79
N GLY A 228 17.12 0.73 -5.58
CA GLY A 228 17.33 1.89 -4.71
C GLY A 228 16.05 2.41 -4.10
N THR A 229 16.15 3.55 -3.44
CA THR A 229 15.07 4.22 -2.72
C THR A 229 14.66 5.54 -3.39
N GLY A 230 13.50 6.09 -3.03
CA GLY A 230 12.97 7.35 -3.55
C GLY A 230 11.61 7.21 -4.20
N PRO A 231 10.93 8.32 -4.48
CA PRO A 231 9.62 8.31 -5.13
C PRO A 231 9.69 7.95 -6.62
N ILE A 232 8.54 7.56 -7.16
CA ILE A 232 8.24 7.46 -8.59
C ILE A 232 6.94 8.23 -8.87
N PHE A 233 6.76 8.68 -10.09
CA PHE A 233 5.68 9.57 -10.46
C PHE A 233 4.96 9.11 -11.72
N ALA A 234 3.66 9.30 -11.76
CA ALA A 234 2.85 9.19 -12.97
C ALA A 234 1.66 10.14 -12.90
N GLU A 235 1.17 10.54 -14.05
CA GLU A 235 -0.11 11.24 -14.20
C GLU A 235 -1.22 10.23 -14.46
N ALA A 236 -2.25 10.21 -13.61
CA ALA A 236 -3.40 9.32 -13.75
C ALA A 236 -4.58 10.09 -14.35
N ASN A 237 -4.87 9.87 -15.62
CA ASN A 237 -6.01 10.50 -16.30
C ASN A 237 -7.30 9.74 -16.00
N LEU A 238 -8.13 10.28 -15.10
CA LEU A 238 -9.41 9.68 -14.72
C LEU A 238 -10.50 9.82 -15.79
N MET A 239 -10.40 10.81 -16.67
CA MET A 239 -11.35 10.95 -17.79
C MET A 239 -11.12 9.83 -18.81
N GLU A 240 -9.88 9.58 -19.19
CA GLU A 240 -9.52 8.47 -20.08
C GLU A 240 -9.90 7.11 -19.50
N LEU A 241 -9.72 6.92 -18.19
CA LEU A 241 -10.18 5.71 -17.49
C LEU A 241 -11.70 5.51 -17.66
N ARG A 242 -12.50 6.55 -17.45
CA ARG A 242 -13.96 6.48 -17.56
C ARG A 242 -14.43 6.24 -18.99
N GLU A 243 -13.76 6.88 -19.95
CA GLU A 243 -13.99 6.61 -21.37
C GLU A 243 -13.61 5.16 -21.75
N LEU A 244 -12.48 4.67 -21.24
CA LEU A 244 -12.06 3.28 -21.46
C LEU A 244 -13.13 2.31 -20.92
N ARG A 245 -13.62 2.49 -19.69
CA ARG A 245 -14.68 1.67 -19.10
C ARG A 245 -15.99 1.71 -19.91
N SER A 246 -16.32 2.86 -20.47
CA SER A 246 -17.50 3.02 -21.34
C SER A 246 -17.35 2.28 -22.67
N ARG A 247 -16.16 2.35 -23.29
CA ARG A 247 -15.89 1.68 -24.59
C ARG A 247 -15.59 0.19 -24.47
N PHE A 248 -15.05 -0.23 -23.31
CA PHE A 248 -14.72 -1.62 -23.01
C PHE A 248 -15.41 -2.07 -21.71
N PRO A 249 -16.74 -2.30 -21.74
CA PRO A 249 -17.54 -2.51 -20.53
C PRO A 249 -17.43 -3.95 -19.98
N SER A 250 -16.20 -4.49 -19.89
CA SER A 250 -15.96 -5.87 -19.40
C SER A 250 -16.42 -6.09 -17.97
N LEU A 251 -16.44 -5.03 -17.16
CA LEU A 251 -16.94 -5.07 -15.78
C LEU A 251 -18.44 -5.36 -15.72
N GLU A 252 -19.22 -4.90 -16.72
CA GLU A 252 -20.67 -5.10 -16.83
C GLU A 252 -21.02 -6.49 -17.42
N HIS A 253 -20.06 -7.16 -18.08
CA HIS A 253 -20.26 -8.46 -18.68
C HIS A 253 -20.14 -9.64 -17.70
N ARG A 254 -19.86 -9.37 -16.44
CA ARG A 254 -19.76 -10.40 -15.39
C ARG A 254 -21.08 -11.16 -15.23
N ARG A 255 -20.96 -12.48 -14.99
CA ARG A 255 -22.10 -13.40 -14.80
C ARG A 255 -22.13 -14.02 -13.39
N LEU A 256 -21.07 -13.80 -12.57
CA LEU A 256 -20.93 -14.33 -11.21
C LEU A 256 -20.91 -13.18 -10.20
#